data_8a95bb772b365fe8dd2d86509bd996ae
#
_entry.id   8a95bb772b365fe8dd2d86509bd996ae
#
_cell.length_a   1.000
_cell.length_b   1.000
_cell.length_c   1.000
_cell.angle_alpha   90.00
_cell.angle_beta   90.00
_cell.angle_gamma   90.00
#
_symmetry.space_group_name_H-M   'P 1'
#
loop_
_entity.id
_entity.type
_entity.pdbx_description
1 polymer ?
#
loop_
_entity_poly.entity_id
_entity_poly.type
_entity_poly.pdbx_seq_one_letter_code
_entity_poly.pdbx_strand_id
1 'polypeptide(L)'
;MPDILEMPYRPNILNAFPANEKAHTYRLGGLSCLAGDTIGDYSFEKPLKINDTLQFLDMSHYTMVKTSTFNGVPLPAICLFDQSNGLKLVRSFTYQDYRDRLS
;
A
#
# COMPACT_ATOMS: atom_id res chain seq x y z
N MET A 1 3.01 2.97 10.00
CA MET A 1 2.82 3.18 8.56
C MET A 1 2.00 2.05 7.96
N PRO A 2 0.69 2.15 7.96
CA PRO A 2 -0.13 1.03 7.50
C PRO A 2 -0.29 0.95 6.00
N ASP A 3 -0.25 2.06 5.29
CA ASP A 3 -0.54 2.07 3.86
C ASP A 3 0.71 2.01 3.01
N ILE A 4 1.76 2.68 3.44
CA ILE A 4 3.00 2.78 2.70
C ILE A 4 4.15 2.40 3.61
N LEU A 5 5.07 1.66 3.06
CA LEU A 5 6.17 1.04 3.77
C LEU A 5 7.45 1.80 3.50
N GLU A 6 8.21 2.13 4.55
CA GLU A 6 9.56 2.62 4.37
C GLU A 6 10.44 1.53 3.80
N MET A 7 10.96 1.76 2.61
CA MET A 7 11.74 0.76 1.89
C MET A 7 13.08 1.35 1.49
N PRO A 8 14.15 0.53 1.48
CA PRO A 8 15.44 0.99 0.98
C PRO A 8 15.46 1.19 -0.54
N TYR A 9 14.38 0.86 -1.21
CA TYR A 9 14.25 1.02 -2.66
C TYR A 9 12.85 1.51 -3.01
N ARG A 10 12.74 2.12 -4.19
CA ARG A 10 11.45 2.56 -4.74
C ARG A 10 10.72 1.35 -5.34
N PRO A 11 9.54 0.98 -4.86
CA PRO A 11 8.81 -0.15 -5.42
C PRO A 11 8.28 0.16 -6.81
N ASN A 12 8.18 -0.87 -7.64
CA ASN A 12 7.51 -0.78 -8.92
C ASN A 12 6.01 -0.97 -8.75
N ILE A 13 5.25 -0.31 -9.61
CA ILE A 13 3.80 -0.44 -9.65
C ILE A 13 3.42 -0.93 -11.04
N LEU A 14 2.56 -1.93 -11.11
CA LEU A 14 2.11 -2.48 -12.38
C LEU A 14 1.42 -1.39 -13.22
N ASN A 15 1.82 -1.26 -14.47
CA ASN A 15 1.31 -0.25 -15.42
C ASN A 15 1.60 1.20 -15.04
N ALA A 16 2.57 1.43 -14.17
CA ALA A 16 3.06 2.77 -13.83
C ALA A 16 4.48 2.96 -14.36
N PHE A 17 4.85 4.22 -14.56
CA PHE A 17 6.12 4.63 -15.15
C PHE A 17 6.77 5.70 -14.29
N PRO A 18 8.05 6.02 -14.50
CA PRO A 18 8.68 7.14 -13.79
C PRO A 18 7.93 8.45 -13.97
N ALA A 19 8.12 9.37 -13.04
CA ALA A 19 7.45 10.67 -13.08
C ALA A 19 7.70 11.39 -14.40
N ASN A 20 6.65 11.99 -14.95
CA ASN A 20 6.68 12.78 -16.18
C ASN A 20 7.01 11.98 -17.46
N GLU A 21 7.12 10.67 -17.40
CA GLU A 21 7.31 9.83 -18.57
C GLU A 21 6.02 9.65 -19.36
N LYS A 22 4.89 9.56 -18.66
CA LYS A 22 3.55 9.44 -19.26
C LYS A 22 2.73 10.69 -18.95
N ALA A 23 1.54 10.78 -19.52
CA ALA A 23 0.73 12.00 -19.52
C ALA A 23 0.28 12.47 -18.13
N HIS A 24 0.09 11.55 -17.18
CA HIS A 24 -0.50 11.86 -15.88
C HIS A 24 0.42 11.43 -14.74
N THR A 25 0.99 12.41 -14.04
CA THR A 25 1.89 12.15 -12.92
C THR A 25 1.17 12.41 -11.59
N TYR A 26 1.34 11.49 -10.64
CA TYR A 26 0.75 11.58 -9.31
C TYR A 26 1.80 11.32 -8.24
N ARG A 27 1.68 12.02 -7.13
CA ARG A 27 2.42 11.69 -5.91
C ARG A 27 1.56 10.76 -5.06
N LEU A 28 2.09 9.59 -4.75
CA LEU A 28 1.37 8.58 -3.98
C LEU A 28 1.73 8.68 -2.51
N GLY A 29 0.70 8.77 -1.67
CA GLY A 29 0.87 8.87 -0.22
C GLY A 29 -0.26 8.14 0.49
N GLY A 30 -0.01 7.80 1.75
CA GLY A 30 -1.02 7.21 2.62
C GLY A 30 -1.74 8.25 3.47
N LEU A 31 -2.53 7.77 4.40
CA LEU A 31 -3.40 8.62 5.22
C LEU A 31 -2.95 8.75 6.69
N SER A 32 -1.81 8.18 7.05
CA SER A 32 -1.38 8.14 8.45
C SER A 32 -0.75 9.44 8.94
N CYS A 33 -0.49 10.40 8.06
CA CYS A 33 0.19 11.67 8.36
C CYS A 33 1.67 11.51 8.76
N LEU A 34 2.21 10.31 8.72
CA LEU A 34 3.62 10.07 8.96
C LEU A 34 4.45 10.55 7.77
N ALA A 35 5.61 11.16 8.02
CA ALA A 35 6.46 11.66 6.94
C ALA A 35 6.87 10.57 5.94
N GLY A 36 7.06 9.34 6.42
CA GLY A 36 7.37 8.20 5.56
C GLY A 36 6.18 7.63 4.80
N ASP A 37 4.98 8.17 4.99
CA ASP A 37 3.78 7.68 4.33
C ASP A 37 3.59 8.33 2.95
N THR A 38 4.69 8.54 2.25
CA THR A 38 4.74 9.02 0.87
C THR A 38 5.74 8.16 0.12
N ILE A 39 5.28 7.51 -0.94
CA ILE A 39 6.11 6.52 -1.64
C ILE A 39 6.88 7.10 -2.82
N GLY A 40 6.33 8.08 -3.50
CA GLY A 40 7.00 8.73 -4.63
C GLY A 40 6.04 9.17 -5.72
N ASP A 41 6.64 9.64 -6.80
CA ASP A 41 5.90 10.13 -7.95
C ASP A 41 5.95 9.10 -9.08
N TYR A 42 4.79 8.83 -9.67
CA TYR A 42 4.63 7.88 -10.76
C TYR A 42 3.73 8.47 -11.83
N SER A 43 3.95 8.09 -13.08
CA SER A 43 3.09 8.52 -14.16
C SER A 43 2.32 7.36 -14.78
N PHE A 44 1.18 7.67 -15.36
CA PHE A 44 0.26 6.70 -15.94
C PHE A 44 -0.22 7.18 -17.31
N GLU A 45 -0.52 6.24 -18.19
CA GLU A 45 -1.06 6.56 -19.51
C GLU A 45 -2.46 7.16 -19.45
N LYS A 46 -3.25 6.75 -18.45
CA LYS A 46 -4.61 7.24 -18.23
C LYS A 46 -4.70 7.91 -16.87
N PRO A 47 -5.60 8.90 -16.68
CA PRO A 47 -5.76 9.51 -15.37
C PRO A 47 -6.31 8.50 -14.38
N LEU A 48 -5.84 8.59 -13.12
CA LEU A 48 -6.35 7.79 -12.02
C LEU A 48 -7.70 8.33 -11.56
N LYS A 49 -8.59 7.44 -11.16
CA LYS A 49 -9.90 7.77 -10.60
C LYS A 49 -10.00 7.23 -9.18
N ILE A 50 -10.89 7.83 -8.39
CA ILE A 50 -11.23 7.29 -7.08
C ILE A 50 -11.71 5.85 -7.24
N ASN A 51 -11.24 4.96 -6.38
CA ASN A 51 -11.48 3.51 -6.39
C ASN A 51 -10.68 2.72 -7.42
N ASP A 52 -9.79 3.35 -8.17
CA ASP A 52 -8.84 2.59 -8.97
C ASP A 52 -7.89 1.82 -8.06
N THR A 53 -7.52 0.62 -8.48
CA THR A 53 -6.61 -0.25 -7.74
C THR A 53 -5.20 -0.15 -8.31
N LEU A 54 -4.21 0.03 -7.45
CA LEU A 54 -2.80 0.01 -7.83
C LEU A 54 -2.15 -1.24 -7.23
N GLN A 55 -1.33 -1.93 -8.03
CA GLN A 55 -0.61 -3.12 -7.58
C GLN A 55 0.87 -2.80 -7.43
N PHE A 56 1.35 -2.81 -6.20
CA PHE A 56 2.76 -2.63 -5.89
C PHE A 56 3.44 -3.99 -5.94
N LEU A 57 4.57 -4.05 -6.60
CA LEU A 57 5.31 -5.29 -6.82
C LEU A 57 6.41 -5.45 -5.79
N ASP A 58 6.73 -6.70 -5.44
CA ASP A 58 7.85 -7.06 -4.57
C ASP A 58 7.81 -6.40 -3.19
N MET A 59 6.62 -6.28 -2.62
CA MET A 59 6.41 -5.65 -1.31
C MET A 59 6.29 -6.64 -0.16
N SER A 60 6.20 -7.93 -0.43
CA SER A 60 5.89 -8.94 0.59
C SER A 60 6.94 -9.06 1.69
N HIS A 61 8.20 -8.75 1.40
CA HIS A 61 9.29 -8.87 2.37
C HIS A 61 9.10 -7.97 3.60
N TYR A 62 8.43 -6.84 3.44
CA TYR A 62 8.31 -5.86 4.51
C TYR A 62 6.88 -5.63 4.97
N THR A 63 5.89 -5.90 4.13
CA THR A 63 4.50 -5.53 4.39
C THR A 63 3.96 -6.10 5.72
N MET A 64 4.31 -7.33 6.05
CA MET A 64 3.82 -7.96 7.29
C MET A 64 4.61 -7.57 8.53
N VAL A 65 5.84 -7.08 8.39
CA VAL A 65 6.74 -6.89 9.53
C VAL A 65 7.05 -5.42 9.84
N LYS A 66 6.83 -4.52 8.91
CA LYS A 66 7.13 -3.08 9.09
C LYS A 66 5.91 -2.18 9.13
N THR A 67 4.71 -2.70 8.97
CA THR A 67 3.49 -1.92 9.11
C THR A 67 3.12 -1.72 10.57
N SER A 68 2.42 -0.64 10.87
CA SER A 68 2.02 -0.29 12.22
C SER A 68 0.61 0.31 12.22
N THR A 69 0.06 0.46 13.43
CA THR A 69 -1.26 1.08 13.61
C THR A 69 -1.16 2.57 13.98
N PHE A 70 -0.10 3.22 13.56
CA PHE A 70 0.11 4.64 13.84
C PHE A 70 -1.12 5.46 13.45
N ASN A 71 -1.54 6.38 14.30
CA ASN A 71 -2.77 7.17 14.18
C ASN A 71 -4.05 6.33 14.10
N GLY A 72 -4.02 5.09 14.58
CA GLY A 72 -5.21 4.22 14.61
C GLY A 72 -5.60 3.66 13.26
N VAL A 73 -4.76 3.79 12.24
CA VAL A 73 -5.03 3.22 10.91
C VAL A 73 -4.86 1.70 10.98
N PRO A 74 -5.86 0.91 10.54
CA PRO A 74 -5.77 -0.56 10.62
C PRO A 74 -4.61 -1.10 9.79
N LEU A 75 -4.07 -2.23 10.22
CA LEU A 75 -3.10 -2.97 9.41
C LEU A 75 -3.77 -3.46 8.12
N PRO A 76 -3.03 -3.52 7.00
CA PRO A 76 -3.59 -4.06 5.77
C PRO A 76 -3.92 -5.54 5.92
N ALA A 77 -4.98 -5.98 5.26
CA ALA A 77 -5.37 -7.37 5.25
C ALA A 77 -4.31 -8.24 4.55
N ILE A 78 -4.21 -9.48 4.98
CA ILE A 78 -3.31 -10.46 4.38
C ILE A 78 -4.15 -11.43 3.55
N CYS A 79 -3.84 -11.55 2.26
CA CYS A 79 -4.57 -12.41 1.35
C CYS A 79 -3.60 -13.27 0.56
N LEU A 80 -4.09 -14.42 0.11
CA LEU A 80 -3.39 -15.26 -0.85
C LEU A 80 -4.14 -15.22 -2.18
N PHE A 81 -3.39 -15.10 -3.26
CA PHE A 81 -3.94 -15.14 -4.61
C PHE A 81 -3.45 -16.38 -5.33
N ASP A 82 -4.40 -17.12 -5.93
CA ASP A 82 -4.14 -18.29 -6.73
C ASP A 82 -4.94 -18.16 -8.02
N GLN A 83 -4.32 -18.40 -9.16
CA GLN A 83 -5.00 -18.32 -10.45
C GLN A 83 -6.19 -19.27 -10.56
N SER A 84 -6.13 -20.40 -9.86
CA SER A 84 -7.21 -21.41 -9.89
C SER A 84 -8.36 -21.07 -8.95
N ASN A 85 -8.05 -20.52 -7.76
CA ASN A 85 -9.03 -20.31 -6.69
C ASN A 85 -9.32 -18.84 -6.40
N GLY A 86 -8.61 -17.91 -7.05
CA GLY A 86 -8.78 -16.48 -6.85
C GLY A 86 -8.17 -15.98 -5.56
N LEU A 87 -8.71 -14.88 -5.05
CA LEU A 87 -8.22 -14.22 -3.85
C LEU A 87 -8.82 -14.87 -2.60
N LYS A 88 -7.97 -15.24 -1.64
CA LYS A 88 -8.39 -15.81 -0.36
C LYS A 88 -7.90 -14.92 0.77
N LEU A 89 -8.83 -14.45 1.61
CA LEU A 89 -8.49 -13.70 2.80
C LEU A 89 -7.88 -14.64 3.84
N VAL A 90 -6.66 -14.30 4.29
CA VAL A 90 -5.96 -15.04 5.35
C VAL A 90 -6.21 -14.39 6.69
N ARG A 91 -6.09 -13.06 6.77
CA ARG A 91 -6.30 -12.32 8.00
C ARG A 91 -6.70 -10.88 7.69
N SER A 92 -7.62 -10.36 8.48
CA SER A 92 -7.97 -8.94 8.48
C SER A 92 -7.77 -8.36 9.89
N PHE A 93 -7.69 -7.04 9.99
CA PHE A 93 -7.44 -6.34 11.25
C PHE A 93 -8.52 -5.29 11.45
N THR A 94 -8.94 -5.12 12.72
CA THR A 94 -10.04 -4.23 13.09
C THR A 94 -9.61 -3.29 14.19
N TYR A 95 -10.53 -2.42 14.62
CA TYR A 95 -10.33 -1.55 15.77
C TYR A 95 -9.94 -2.33 17.03
N GLN A 96 -10.45 -3.54 17.21
CA GLN A 96 -10.13 -4.36 18.37
C GLN A 96 -8.64 -4.70 18.44
N ASP A 97 -7.99 -4.98 17.32
CA ASP A 97 -6.55 -5.22 17.29
C ASP A 97 -5.77 -4.01 17.78
N TYR A 98 -6.18 -2.82 17.37
CA TYR A 98 -5.57 -1.57 17.81
C TYR A 98 -5.77 -1.36 19.31
N ARG A 99 -7.01 -1.53 19.78
CA ARG A 99 -7.36 -1.37 21.20
C ARG A 99 -6.58 -2.34 22.09
N ASP A 100 -6.48 -3.59 21.68
CA ASP A 100 -5.82 -4.64 22.48
C ASP A 100 -4.32 -4.36 22.61
N ARG A 101 -3.72 -3.75 21.59
CA ARG A 101 -2.32 -3.38 21.67
C ARG A 101 -2.06 -2.22 22.63
N LEU A 102 -3.01 -1.33 22.83
CA LEU A 102 -2.88 -0.19 23.73
C LEU A 102 -3.14 -0.54 25.19
N SER A 103 -3.85 -1.60 25.43
CA SER A 103 -4.15 -2.09 26.78
C SER A 103 -3.23 -3.26 27.16
#